data_277a1baf46f45bdea92dbe64cc788e7e
#
_entry.id   277a1baf46f45bdea92dbe64cc788e7e
#
_cell.length_a   1.000
_cell.length_b   1.000
_cell.length_c   1.000
_cell.angle_alpha   90.00
_cell.angle_beta   90.00
_cell.angle_gamma   90.00
#
_symmetry.space_group_name_H-M   'P 1'
#
loop_
_entity.id
_entity.type
_entity.pdbx_description
1 polymer ?
#
loop_
_entity_poly.entity_id
_entity_poly.type
_entity_poly.pdbx_seq_one_letter_code
_entity_poly.pdbx_strand_id
1 'polypeptide(L)'
;MRSLIDIKDLSVQEIGELIAVAEDIIADPEKYARKCAGKKLATLFFEPSTRTRLSFEAAMYELGGHVIGFSSAQNSSTAKGESVSDTVRTVSCYADIIAMRHPKEGAPLVASRRASVPIINAGDGGHNHPTQTLADLLTIHREKGGFENLTIGLCGDLKFGRTVHSLITAMSRYGGVRFVMISPEELCVPEYIKTEILDPAGIPYTECRELEPVMEQLDILYMTRVQRERFFNEADYIRLKDTYVLTEDKLRNAKQDLCIMHPLPRVNEISVSVDDDPRACYFKQVLYGKYIRMALILKLLEEAKA
;
A
#
# COMPACT_ATOMS: atom_id res chain seq x y z
N MET A 1 22.45 -6.54 5.43
CA MET A 1 21.67 -5.30 5.42
C MET A 1 20.26 -5.61 4.95
N ARG A 2 19.27 -5.19 5.70
CA ARG A 2 17.85 -5.52 5.45
C ARG A 2 17.20 -4.54 4.48
N SER A 3 16.31 -5.03 3.64
CA SER A 3 15.46 -4.27 2.72
C SER A 3 14.00 -4.69 2.93
N LEU A 4 13.03 -3.85 2.54
CA LEU A 4 11.62 -4.21 2.52
C LEU A 4 11.16 -4.41 1.07
N ILE A 5 10.94 -5.65 0.66
CA ILE A 5 10.52 -6.02 -0.70
C ILE A 5 9.07 -6.49 -0.72
N ASP A 6 8.67 -7.30 0.25
CA ASP A 6 7.32 -7.82 0.44
C ASP A 6 6.87 -7.54 1.88
N ILE A 7 5.55 -7.45 2.11
CA ILE A 7 5.00 -7.34 3.48
C ILE A 7 5.33 -8.57 4.34
N LYS A 8 5.59 -9.71 3.72
CA LYS A 8 6.04 -10.95 4.38
C LYS A 8 7.45 -10.83 4.99
N ASP A 9 8.25 -9.85 4.55
CA ASP A 9 9.58 -9.59 5.13
C ASP A 9 9.51 -9.05 6.57
N LEU A 10 8.32 -8.60 6.98
CA LEU A 10 8.05 -8.12 8.34
C LEU A 10 7.21 -9.13 9.11
N SER A 11 7.63 -9.47 10.32
CA SER A 11 6.80 -10.21 11.28
C SER A 11 5.63 -9.35 11.79
N VAL A 12 4.62 -9.98 12.39
CA VAL A 12 3.51 -9.28 13.05
C VAL A 12 4.04 -8.35 14.15
N GLN A 13 5.04 -8.80 14.92
CA GLN A 13 5.69 -8.00 15.95
C GLN A 13 6.36 -6.75 15.35
N GLU A 14 7.11 -6.88 14.26
CA GLU A 14 7.78 -5.76 13.61
C GLU A 14 6.81 -4.75 13.00
N ILE A 15 5.67 -5.22 12.48
CA ILE A 15 4.58 -4.34 12.05
C ILE A 15 4.03 -3.55 13.25
N GLY A 16 3.81 -4.22 14.39
CA GLY A 16 3.39 -3.57 15.64
C GLY A 16 4.40 -2.50 16.10
N GLU A 17 5.70 -2.81 16.05
CA GLU A 17 6.77 -1.86 16.37
C GLU A 17 6.77 -0.63 15.44
N LEU A 18 6.61 -0.85 14.12
CA LEU A 18 6.51 0.24 13.15
C LEU A 18 5.29 1.12 13.39
N ILE A 19 4.14 0.51 13.74
CA ILE A 19 2.92 1.23 14.08
C ILE A 19 3.13 2.05 15.36
N ALA A 20 3.72 1.47 16.39
CA ALA A 20 4.00 2.20 17.64
C ALA A 20 4.92 3.41 17.42
N VAL A 21 5.95 3.28 16.56
CA VAL A 21 6.81 4.41 16.18
C VAL A 21 6.03 5.44 15.37
N ALA A 22 5.17 5.02 14.44
CA ALA A 22 4.33 5.94 13.66
C ALA A 22 3.35 6.71 14.55
N GLU A 23 2.76 6.06 15.56
CA GLU A 23 1.90 6.71 16.57
C GLU A 23 2.67 7.74 17.40
N ASP A 24 3.90 7.42 17.83
CA ASP A 24 4.75 8.35 18.56
C ASP A 24 5.14 9.56 17.69
N ILE A 25 5.42 9.35 16.39
CA ILE A 25 5.66 10.44 15.43
C ILE A 25 4.42 11.33 15.26
N ILE A 26 3.22 10.74 15.20
CA ILE A 26 1.97 11.49 15.09
C ILE A 26 1.72 12.34 16.35
N ALA A 27 2.02 11.79 17.52
CA ALA A 27 1.84 12.47 18.81
C ALA A 27 2.85 13.60 19.04
N ASP A 28 4.10 13.41 18.62
CA ASP A 28 5.19 14.39 18.81
C ASP A 28 6.15 14.39 17.59
N PRO A 29 5.78 15.05 16.48
CA PRO A 29 6.61 15.09 15.28
C PRO A 29 7.95 15.82 15.48
N GLU A 30 8.03 16.81 16.38
CA GLU A 30 9.25 17.57 16.66
C GLU A 30 10.38 16.69 17.23
N LYS A 31 10.06 15.68 18.01
CA LYS A 31 10.99 14.66 18.52
C LYS A 31 11.77 13.97 17.39
N TYR A 32 11.19 13.92 16.19
CA TYR A 32 11.71 13.20 15.02
C TYR A 32 12.33 14.11 13.97
N ALA A 33 12.13 15.42 14.04
CA ALA A 33 12.50 16.41 13.03
C ALA A 33 13.99 16.46 12.65
N ARG A 34 14.89 15.81 13.43
CA ARG A 34 16.33 15.73 13.16
C ARG A 34 16.90 14.30 13.14
N LYS A 35 16.06 13.28 13.19
CA LYS A 35 16.51 11.87 13.27
C LYS A 35 17.29 11.41 12.03
N CYS A 36 17.01 12.01 10.86
CA CYS A 36 17.73 11.74 9.63
C CYS A 36 18.63 12.91 9.19
N ALA A 37 19.08 13.78 10.10
CA ALA A 37 19.99 14.87 9.77
C ALA A 37 21.25 14.36 9.04
N GLY A 38 21.56 14.94 7.87
CA GLY A 38 22.67 14.54 7.01
C GLY A 38 22.45 13.26 6.19
N LYS A 39 21.32 12.55 6.37
CA LYS A 39 20.96 11.36 5.59
C LYS A 39 20.24 11.71 4.29
N LYS A 40 20.40 10.85 3.28
CA LYS A 40 19.79 11.01 1.96
C LYS A 40 18.95 9.81 1.59
N LEU A 41 17.69 10.06 1.24
CA LEU A 41 16.82 9.10 0.59
C LEU A 41 16.90 9.29 -0.92
N ALA A 42 17.16 8.22 -1.68
CA ALA A 42 16.97 8.26 -3.12
C ALA A 42 15.57 7.74 -3.50
N THR A 43 14.80 8.54 -4.26
CA THR A 43 13.51 8.12 -4.83
C THR A 43 13.70 7.77 -6.32
N LEU A 44 13.78 6.46 -6.62
CA LEU A 44 14.02 5.94 -7.97
C LEU A 44 12.70 5.44 -8.57
N PHE A 45 11.97 6.32 -9.25
CA PHE A 45 10.67 6.01 -9.82
C PHE A 45 10.78 5.76 -11.33
N PHE A 46 10.99 4.51 -11.72
CA PHE A 46 11.02 4.08 -13.13
C PHE A 46 9.63 4.07 -13.77
N GLU A 47 8.59 4.02 -12.95
CA GLU A 47 7.18 4.17 -13.32
C GLU A 47 6.59 5.35 -12.55
N PRO A 48 5.82 6.26 -13.19
CA PRO A 48 5.24 7.43 -12.53
C PRO A 48 4.34 7.07 -11.33
N SER A 49 4.53 7.73 -10.22
CA SER A 49 3.66 7.65 -9.05
C SER A 49 3.78 8.90 -8.18
N THR A 50 2.88 9.84 -8.38
CA THR A 50 2.90 11.14 -7.68
C THR A 50 2.78 10.97 -6.16
N ARG A 51 1.73 10.28 -5.70
CA ARG A 51 1.44 10.14 -4.26
C ARG A 51 2.53 9.41 -3.49
N THR A 52 2.95 8.24 -3.98
CA THR A 52 3.96 7.42 -3.29
C THR A 52 5.29 8.15 -3.21
N ARG A 53 5.70 8.81 -4.31
CA ARG A 53 6.94 9.59 -4.34
C ARG A 53 6.89 10.75 -3.36
N LEU A 54 5.87 11.63 -3.47
CA LEU A 54 5.72 12.77 -2.56
C LEU A 54 5.62 12.36 -1.10
N SER A 55 4.97 11.23 -0.80
CA SER A 55 4.89 10.71 0.56
C SER A 55 6.24 10.28 1.14
N PHE A 56 7.11 9.65 0.33
CA PHE A 56 8.48 9.31 0.75
C PHE A 56 9.35 10.56 0.91
N GLU A 57 9.22 11.51 -0.01
CA GLU A 57 9.97 12.77 0.03
C GLU A 57 9.57 13.58 1.27
N ALA A 58 8.26 13.75 1.51
CA ALA A 58 7.75 14.43 2.70
C ALA A 58 8.21 13.72 3.99
N ALA A 59 8.11 12.38 4.04
CA ALA A 59 8.58 11.60 5.19
C ALA A 59 10.06 11.86 5.50
N MET A 60 10.92 11.87 4.50
CA MET A 60 12.35 12.10 4.70
C MET A 60 12.65 13.55 5.11
N TYR A 61 11.96 14.54 4.53
CA TYR A 61 12.12 15.94 4.91
C TYR A 61 11.66 16.21 6.34
N GLU A 62 10.53 15.64 6.77
CA GLU A 62 10.05 15.78 8.14
C GLU A 62 10.97 15.09 9.18
N LEU A 63 11.76 14.10 8.75
CA LEU A 63 12.83 13.52 9.57
C LEU A 63 14.13 14.33 9.56
N GLY A 64 14.19 15.46 8.85
CA GLY A 64 15.36 16.33 8.74
C GLY A 64 16.43 15.83 7.76
N GLY A 65 16.10 14.90 6.88
CA GLY A 65 16.99 14.38 5.84
C GLY A 65 16.83 15.12 4.50
N HIS A 66 17.48 14.58 3.49
CA HIS A 66 17.49 15.12 2.13
C HIS A 66 16.99 14.08 1.14
N VAL A 67 16.48 14.54 -0.01
CA VAL A 67 16.00 13.66 -1.07
C VAL A 67 16.74 13.95 -2.38
N ILE A 68 17.10 12.88 -3.08
CA ILE A 68 17.61 12.89 -4.46
C ILE A 68 16.83 11.87 -5.28
N GLY A 69 16.87 11.91 -6.59
CA GLY A 69 16.25 10.87 -7.42
C GLY A 69 15.62 11.37 -8.71
N PHE A 70 14.81 10.51 -9.31
CA PHE A 70 14.09 10.80 -10.56
C PHE A 70 12.66 10.25 -10.52
N SER A 71 11.78 10.82 -11.35
CA SER A 71 10.34 10.50 -11.39
C SER A 71 9.92 9.65 -12.59
N SER A 72 10.84 9.37 -13.52
CA SER A 72 10.59 8.61 -14.74
C SER A 72 11.88 8.00 -15.25
N ALA A 73 11.82 6.77 -15.79
CA ALA A 73 12.94 6.11 -16.46
C ALA A 73 13.49 6.95 -17.63
N GLN A 74 12.61 7.67 -18.32
CA GLN A 74 13.01 8.54 -19.46
C GLN A 74 13.93 9.68 -19.07
N ASN A 75 13.89 10.12 -17.81
CA ASN A 75 14.71 11.20 -17.26
C ASN A 75 15.93 10.66 -16.49
N SER A 76 16.34 9.42 -16.75
CA SER A 76 17.46 8.76 -16.08
C SER A 76 18.38 8.06 -17.09
N SER A 77 19.53 7.58 -16.64
CA SER A 77 20.46 6.79 -17.45
C SER A 77 19.86 5.51 -18.01
N THR A 78 18.75 5.05 -17.44
CA THR A 78 17.99 3.89 -17.97
C THR A 78 17.54 4.11 -19.42
N ALA A 79 17.23 5.36 -19.80
CA ALA A 79 16.91 5.72 -21.18
C ALA A 79 18.07 5.41 -22.16
N LYS A 80 19.31 5.28 -21.65
CA LYS A 80 20.52 4.91 -22.40
C LYS A 80 20.83 3.41 -22.31
N GLY A 81 19.97 2.60 -21.66
CA GLY A 81 20.15 1.16 -21.49
C GLY A 81 20.87 0.74 -20.20
N GLU A 82 21.06 1.64 -19.23
CA GLU A 82 21.64 1.28 -17.94
C GLU A 82 20.75 0.26 -17.20
N SER A 83 21.39 -0.77 -16.64
CA SER A 83 20.68 -1.81 -15.90
C SER A 83 20.23 -1.31 -14.52
N VAL A 84 19.15 -1.91 -13.96
CA VAL A 84 18.73 -1.67 -12.58
C VAL A 84 19.87 -1.90 -11.60
N SER A 85 20.68 -2.94 -11.83
CA SER A 85 21.83 -3.29 -10.99
C SER A 85 22.89 -2.18 -10.96
N ASP A 86 23.21 -1.58 -12.10
CA ASP A 86 24.21 -0.52 -12.19
C ASP A 86 23.66 0.78 -11.61
N THR A 87 22.39 1.10 -11.92
CA THR A 87 21.70 2.27 -11.34
C THR A 87 21.73 2.24 -9.81
N VAL A 88 21.34 1.12 -9.18
CA VAL A 88 21.28 1.07 -7.71
C VAL A 88 22.67 1.05 -7.07
N ARG A 89 23.66 0.45 -7.71
CA ARG A 89 25.06 0.51 -7.23
C ARG A 89 25.60 1.92 -7.28
N THR A 90 25.37 2.64 -8.38
CA THR A 90 25.76 4.04 -8.54
C THR A 90 25.07 4.92 -7.50
N VAL A 91 23.73 4.80 -7.36
CA VAL A 91 22.97 5.61 -6.41
C VAL A 91 23.33 5.27 -4.96
N SER A 92 23.71 4.04 -4.66
CA SER A 92 24.19 3.65 -3.32
C SER A 92 25.47 4.43 -2.90
N CYS A 93 26.21 5.00 -3.84
CA CYS A 93 27.34 5.88 -3.52
C CYS A 93 26.90 7.28 -3.06
N TYR A 94 25.65 7.65 -3.27
CA TYR A 94 25.14 9.01 -3.03
C TYR A 94 24.04 9.06 -1.96
N ALA A 95 23.37 7.95 -1.67
CA ALA A 95 22.25 7.86 -0.75
C ALA A 95 22.49 6.86 0.38
N ASP A 96 21.77 7.02 1.49
CA ASP A 96 21.80 6.11 2.63
C ASP A 96 20.69 5.07 2.58
N ILE A 97 19.63 5.32 1.81
CA ILE A 97 18.47 4.45 1.63
C ILE A 97 17.80 4.75 0.29
N ILE A 98 17.21 3.77 -0.35
CA ILE A 98 16.57 3.90 -1.66
C ILE A 98 15.11 3.44 -1.60
N ALA A 99 14.16 4.29 -1.98
CA ALA A 99 12.79 3.90 -2.29
C ALA A 99 12.65 3.74 -3.81
N MET A 100 12.34 2.51 -4.26
CA MET A 100 12.32 2.17 -5.68
C MET A 100 10.93 1.74 -6.12
N ARG A 101 10.42 2.34 -7.21
CA ARG A 101 9.22 1.90 -7.93
C ARG A 101 9.59 1.50 -9.35
N HIS A 102 9.13 0.33 -9.80
CA HIS A 102 9.50 -0.22 -11.11
C HIS A 102 8.32 -0.92 -11.79
N PRO A 103 8.15 -0.82 -13.14
CA PRO A 103 7.07 -1.52 -13.84
C PRO A 103 7.25 -3.05 -13.92
N LYS A 104 8.49 -3.55 -13.80
CA LYS A 104 8.79 -4.99 -13.82
C LYS A 104 8.76 -5.57 -12.41
N GLU A 105 8.03 -6.65 -12.24
CA GLU A 105 7.96 -7.44 -11.03
C GLU A 105 9.33 -7.98 -10.65
N GLY A 106 9.64 -8.01 -9.35
CA GLY A 106 10.92 -8.47 -8.81
C GLY A 106 12.11 -7.53 -9.01
N ALA A 107 11.97 -6.40 -9.72
CA ALA A 107 13.07 -5.45 -9.89
C ALA A 107 13.62 -4.91 -8.56
N PRO A 108 12.81 -4.55 -7.55
CA PRO A 108 13.32 -4.18 -6.21
C PRO A 108 14.07 -5.31 -5.50
N LEU A 109 13.69 -6.57 -5.72
CA LEU A 109 14.43 -7.72 -5.17
C LEU A 109 15.81 -7.85 -5.81
N VAL A 110 15.93 -7.67 -7.14
CA VAL A 110 17.22 -7.64 -7.82
C VAL A 110 18.08 -6.46 -7.32
N ALA A 111 17.45 -5.29 -7.16
CA ALA A 111 18.08 -4.10 -6.61
C ALA A 111 18.65 -4.34 -5.20
N SER A 112 17.88 -4.96 -4.30
CA SER A 112 18.31 -5.22 -2.92
C SER A 112 19.53 -6.14 -2.80
N ARG A 113 19.73 -7.03 -3.78
CA ARG A 113 20.89 -7.92 -3.85
C ARG A 113 22.15 -7.23 -4.37
N ARG A 114 22.04 -6.05 -4.94
CA ARG A 114 23.12 -5.31 -5.60
C ARG A 114 23.46 -3.97 -4.95
N ALA A 115 22.50 -3.36 -4.27
CA ALA A 115 22.72 -2.11 -3.54
C ALA A 115 23.57 -2.34 -2.29
N SER A 116 24.34 -1.33 -1.90
CA SER A 116 25.05 -1.26 -0.62
C SER A 116 24.32 -0.45 0.45
N VAL A 117 23.06 -0.11 0.18
CA VAL A 117 22.13 0.58 1.11
C VAL A 117 20.76 -0.11 1.08
N PRO A 118 19.91 0.05 2.13
CA PRO A 118 18.59 -0.54 2.15
C PRO A 118 17.73 -0.14 0.95
N ILE A 119 16.96 -1.09 0.42
CA ILE A 119 15.94 -0.88 -0.63
C ILE A 119 14.55 -1.00 -0.04
N ILE A 120 13.69 -0.03 -0.33
CA ILE A 120 12.25 -0.09 -0.07
C ILE A 120 11.51 -0.27 -1.39
N ASN A 121 10.74 -1.33 -1.51
CA ASN A 121 9.83 -1.52 -2.63
C ASN A 121 8.65 -0.55 -2.52
N ALA A 122 8.62 0.47 -3.38
CA ALA A 122 7.55 1.46 -3.51
C ALA A 122 6.51 1.08 -4.58
N GLY A 123 6.49 -0.19 -4.98
CA GLY A 123 5.61 -0.82 -5.96
C GLY A 123 6.36 -1.40 -7.15
N ASP A 124 6.12 -2.67 -7.46
CA ASP A 124 6.72 -3.39 -8.59
C ASP A 124 5.64 -4.05 -9.47
N GLY A 125 5.35 -3.43 -10.58
CA GLY A 125 4.39 -3.93 -11.56
C GLY A 125 3.00 -4.24 -10.95
N GLY A 126 2.51 -5.45 -11.18
CA GLY A 126 1.26 -5.98 -10.58
C GLY A 126 1.47 -6.74 -9.28
N HIS A 127 2.70 -6.88 -8.80
CA HIS A 127 3.08 -7.84 -7.77
C HIS A 127 2.89 -7.31 -6.35
N ASN A 128 3.76 -6.43 -5.84
CA ASN A 128 3.76 -5.99 -4.45
C ASN A 128 3.76 -4.47 -4.28
N HIS A 129 3.17 -4.01 -3.17
CA HIS A 129 3.30 -2.63 -2.71
C HIS A 129 3.32 -2.59 -1.16
N PRO A 130 4.38 -3.11 -0.51
CA PRO A 130 4.40 -3.31 0.94
C PRO A 130 4.18 -2.02 1.74
N THR A 131 4.61 -0.87 1.21
CA THR A 131 4.41 0.41 1.91
C THR A 131 2.99 0.97 1.78
N GLN A 132 2.19 0.49 0.82
CA GLN A 132 0.74 0.74 0.82
C GLN A 132 0.08 -0.13 1.87
N THR A 133 0.44 -1.41 1.95
CA THR A 133 -0.08 -2.30 2.98
C THR A 133 0.21 -1.79 4.39
N LEU A 134 1.39 -1.26 4.65
CA LEU A 134 1.70 -0.61 5.93
C LEU A 134 0.83 0.62 6.20
N ALA A 135 0.53 1.42 5.17
CA ALA A 135 -0.39 2.56 5.30
C ALA A 135 -1.82 2.09 5.62
N ASP A 136 -2.26 1.01 4.96
CA ASP A 136 -3.56 0.38 5.21
C ASP A 136 -3.64 -0.15 6.66
N LEU A 137 -2.59 -0.84 7.12
CA LEU A 137 -2.53 -1.37 8.49
C LEU A 137 -2.53 -0.26 9.55
N LEU A 138 -1.77 0.81 9.37
CA LEU A 138 -1.82 1.95 10.30
C LEU A 138 -3.21 2.59 10.31
N THR A 139 -3.88 2.69 9.16
CA THR A 139 -5.25 3.20 9.07
C THR A 139 -6.22 2.30 9.84
N ILE A 140 -6.17 0.99 9.61
CA ILE A 140 -7.01 0.01 10.33
C ILE A 140 -6.77 0.10 11.84
N HIS A 141 -5.51 0.13 12.26
CA HIS A 141 -5.16 0.25 13.68
C HIS A 141 -5.78 1.50 14.32
N ARG A 142 -5.67 2.64 13.67
CA ARG A 142 -6.19 3.91 14.19
C ARG A 142 -7.70 4.02 14.21
N GLU A 143 -8.36 3.52 13.17
CA GLU A 143 -9.82 3.66 13.01
C GLU A 143 -10.58 2.52 13.71
N LYS A 144 -9.94 1.34 13.93
CA LYS A 144 -10.58 0.17 14.57
C LYS A 144 -9.98 -0.24 15.91
N GLY A 145 -8.86 0.36 16.32
CA GLY A 145 -8.21 0.06 17.59
C GLY A 145 -7.39 -1.24 17.60
N GLY A 146 -7.29 -1.95 16.48
CA GLY A 146 -6.57 -3.22 16.36
C GLY A 146 -6.86 -3.94 15.06
N PHE A 147 -6.50 -5.23 14.99
CA PHE A 147 -6.59 -6.03 13.77
C PHE A 147 -7.46 -7.27 13.91
N GLU A 148 -7.90 -7.58 15.12
CA GLU A 148 -8.61 -8.82 15.41
C GLU A 148 -10.13 -8.66 15.25
N ASN A 149 -10.80 -9.78 14.90
CA ASN A 149 -12.26 -9.89 14.82
C ASN A 149 -12.90 -8.88 13.83
N LEU A 150 -12.22 -8.60 12.70
CA LEU A 150 -12.68 -7.65 11.70
C LEU A 150 -13.27 -8.36 10.48
N THR A 151 -14.41 -7.88 10.00
CA THR A 151 -15.00 -8.25 8.71
C THR A 151 -14.59 -7.21 7.66
N ILE A 152 -13.78 -7.62 6.70
CA ILE A 152 -13.18 -6.75 5.68
C ILE A 152 -13.85 -7.01 4.34
N GLY A 153 -14.62 -6.03 3.85
CA GLY A 153 -15.16 -6.00 2.51
C GLY A 153 -14.11 -5.49 1.52
N LEU A 154 -13.81 -6.28 0.50
CA LEU A 154 -12.92 -5.92 -0.60
C LEU A 154 -13.79 -5.75 -1.84
N CYS A 155 -13.88 -4.55 -2.42
CA CYS A 155 -14.84 -4.26 -3.48
C CYS A 155 -14.18 -3.68 -4.73
N GLY A 156 -14.47 -4.26 -5.90
CA GLY A 156 -14.02 -3.79 -7.20
C GLY A 156 -13.15 -4.77 -7.97
N ASP A 157 -11.97 -4.32 -8.42
CA ASP A 157 -10.99 -5.17 -9.12
C ASP A 157 -10.13 -5.94 -8.12
N LEU A 158 -10.54 -7.17 -7.81
CA LEU A 158 -9.81 -8.04 -6.88
C LEU A 158 -8.81 -8.95 -7.61
N LYS A 159 -8.90 -9.03 -8.94
CA LYS A 159 -8.01 -9.87 -9.76
C LYS A 159 -6.63 -9.26 -9.95
N PHE A 160 -6.59 -7.98 -10.32
CA PHE A 160 -5.35 -7.25 -10.61
C PHE A 160 -4.94 -6.31 -9.46
N GLY A 161 -5.74 -6.28 -8.40
CA GLY A 161 -5.56 -5.41 -7.24
C GLY A 161 -4.44 -5.87 -6.32
N ARG A 162 -3.17 -5.60 -6.66
CA ARG A 162 -2.02 -5.96 -5.80
C ARG A 162 -2.14 -5.47 -4.35
N THR A 163 -2.78 -4.32 -4.12
CA THR A 163 -3.03 -3.80 -2.77
C THR A 163 -4.01 -4.66 -2.00
N VAL A 164 -5.01 -5.23 -2.67
CA VAL A 164 -5.94 -6.21 -2.12
C VAL A 164 -5.20 -7.49 -1.72
N HIS A 165 -4.38 -8.04 -2.62
CA HIS A 165 -3.62 -9.27 -2.35
C HIS A 165 -2.67 -9.11 -1.17
N SER A 166 -1.96 -7.98 -1.11
CA SER A 166 -1.04 -7.67 -0.02
C SER A 166 -1.79 -7.42 1.29
N LEU A 167 -2.96 -6.79 1.27
CA LEU A 167 -3.81 -6.58 2.45
C LEU A 167 -4.36 -7.91 2.97
N ILE A 168 -4.87 -8.78 2.09
CA ILE A 168 -5.29 -10.15 2.46
C ILE A 168 -4.13 -10.87 3.16
N THR A 169 -2.95 -10.89 2.54
CA THR A 169 -1.75 -11.52 3.08
C THR A 169 -1.37 -10.97 4.46
N ALA A 170 -1.48 -9.68 4.67
CA ALA A 170 -1.16 -9.05 5.94
C ALA A 170 -2.19 -9.39 7.02
N MET A 171 -3.48 -9.22 6.69
CA MET A 171 -4.57 -9.38 7.64
C MET A 171 -4.85 -10.85 8.00
N SER A 172 -4.52 -11.80 7.12
CA SER A 172 -4.63 -13.25 7.40
C SER A 172 -3.74 -13.74 8.55
N ARG A 173 -2.85 -12.90 9.06
CA ARG A 173 -1.98 -13.21 10.20
C ARG A 173 -2.59 -12.84 11.57
N TYR A 174 -3.80 -12.25 11.57
CA TYR A 174 -4.49 -11.81 12.79
C TYR A 174 -5.75 -12.64 13.04
N GLY A 175 -6.08 -12.87 14.32
CA GLY A 175 -7.18 -13.72 14.73
C GLY A 175 -8.56 -13.12 14.46
N GLY A 176 -9.53 -13.99 14.08
CA GLY A 176 -10.93 -13.59 13.91
C GLY A 176 -11.23 -12.72 12.70
N VAL A 177 -10.27 -12.54 11.79
CA VAL A 177 -10.48 -11.81 10.53
C VAL A 177 -11.33 -12.64 9.57
N ARG A 178 -12.22 -11.95 8.84
CA ARG A 178 -13.05 -12.53 7.77
C ARG A 178 -13.04 -11.60 6.57
N PHE A 179 -13.05 -12.18 5.36
CA PHE A 179 -13.15 -11.39 4.13
C PHE A 179 -14.52 -11.57 3.44
N VAL A 180 -15.05 -10.47 2.91
CA VAL A 180 -16.17 -10.43 1.97
C VAL A 180 -15.65 -9.87 0.66
N MET A 181 -15.56 -10.71 -0.36
CA MET A 181 -14.99 -10.38 -1.67
C MET A 181 -16.11 -10.00 -2.64
N ILE A 182 -16.20 -8.73 -2.97
CA ILE A 182 -17.30 -8.13 -3.75
C ILE A 182 -16.74 -7.73 -5.11
N SER A 183 -17.01 -8.54 -6.15
CA SER A 183 -16.46 -8.30 -7.48
C SER A 183 -17.32 -8.94 -8.57
N PRO A 184 -17.25 -8.45 -9.84
CA PRO A 184 -17.74 -9.21 -10.98
C PRO A 184 -16.96 -10.52 -11.12
N GLU A 185 -17.54 -11.50 -11.82
CA GLU A 185 -16.91 -12.81 -12.00
C GLU A 185 -15.53 -12.75 -12.63
N GLU A 186 -15.35 -11.85 -13.57
CA GLU A 186 -14.11 -11.66 -14.32
C GLU A 186 -12.99 -11.02 -13.48
N LEU A 187 -13.35 -10.37 -12.36
CA LEU A 187 -12.44 -9.64 -11.47
C LEU A 187 -12.33 -10.25 -10.06
N CYS A 188 -12.73 -11.51 -9.90
CA CYS A 188 -12.59 -12.25 -8.65
C CYS A 188 -11.12 -12.35 -8.19
N VAL A 189 -10.94 -12.52 -6.90
CA VAL A 189 -9.63 -12.84 -6.30
C VAL A 189 -9.05 -14.09 -6.98
N PRO A 190 -7.76 -14.07 -7.39
CA PRO A 190 -7.11 -15.22 -7.99
C PRO A 190 -7.08 -16.43 -7.05
N GLU A 191 -7.21 -17.62 -7.64
CA GLU A 191 -7.30 -18.88 -6.88
C GLU A 191 -6.10 -19.10 -5.94
N TYR A 192 -4.89 -18.70 -6.35
CA TYR A 192 -3.70 -18.85 -5.51
C TYR A 192 -3.79 -18.08 -4.18
N ILE A 193 -4.51 -16.95 -4.12
CA ILE A 193 -4.73 -16.22 -2.86
C ILE A 193 -5.59 -17.04 -1.91
N LYS A 194 -6.58 -17.77 -2.43
CA LYS A 194 -7.44 -18.64 -1.63
C LYS A 194 -6.65 -19.86 -1.15
N THR A 195 -6.05 -20.59 -2.07
CA THR A 195 -5.40 -21.89 -1.78
C THR A 195 -4.06 -21.77 -1.05
N GLU A 196 -3.31 -20.68 -1.23
CA GLU A 196 -1.98 -20.53 -0.63
C GLU A 196 -1.97 -19.62 0.60
N ILE A 197 -3.00 -18.79 0.81
CA ILE A 197 -3.04 -17.82 1.91
C ILE A 197 -4.24 -18.05 2.83
N LEU A 198 -5.47 -18.03 2.30
CA LEU A 198 -6.68 -18.04 3.13
C LEU A 198 -6.97 -19.43 3.70
N ASP A 199 -7.00 -20.46 2.86
CA ASP A 199 -7.32 -21.82 3.26
C ASP A 199 -6.29 -22.40 4.25
N PRO A 200 -4.97 -22.27 4.03
CA PRO A 200 -3.97 -22.73 4.98
C PRO A 200 -4.01 -21.99 6.33
N ALA A 201 -4.42 -20.72 6.32
CA ALA A 201 -4.58 -19.92 7.53
C ALA A 201 -5.93 -20.12 8.23
N GLY A 202 -6.86 -20.90 7.63
CA GLY A 202 -8.21 -21.10 8.15
C GLY A 202 -9.05 -19.82 8.19
N ILE A 203 -8.78 -18.86 7.30
CA ILE A 203 -9.47 -17.56 7.27
C ILE A 203 -10.78 -17.68 6.50
N PRO A 204 -11.94 -17.41 7.13
CA PRO A 204 -13.22 -17.48 6.46
C PRO A 204 -13.37 -16.36 5.44
N TYR A 205 -13.89 -16.68 4.26
CA TYR A 205 -14.24 -15.71 3.23
C TYR A 205 -15.53 -16.06 2.51
N THR A 206 -16.19 -15.05 1.96
CA THR A 206 -17.35 -15.19 1.10
C THR A 206 -17.16 -14.37 -0.18
N GLU A 207 -17.66 -14.87 -1.30
CA GLU A 207 -17.65 -14.16 -2.59
C GLU A 207 -19.08 -13.75 -2.94
N CYS A 208 -19.28 -12.50 -3.31
CA CYS A 208 -20.58 -11.98 -3.73
C CYS A 208 -20.42 -10.96 -4.86
N ARG A 209 -21.56 -10.62 -5.49
CA ARG A 209 -21.58 -9.70 -6.64
C ARG A 209 -22.14 -8.32 -6.28
N GLU A 210 -22.85 -8.22 -5.18
CA GLU A 210 -23.54 -7.00 -4.76
C GLU A 210 -22.99 -6.49 -3.43
N LEU A 211 -22.81 -5.19 -3.33
CA LEU A 211 -22.25 -4.53 -2.16
C LEU A 211 -23.31 -4.32 -1.06
N GLU A 212 -24.52 -3.88 -1.45
CA GLU A 212 -25.55 -3.44 -0.52
C GLU A 212 -26.00 -4.53 0.47
N PRO A 213 -26.20 -5.81 0.05
CA PRO A 213 -26.65 -6.86 0.98
C PRO A 213 -25.66 -7.23 2.07
N VAL A 214 -24.37 -6.90 1.87
CA VAL A 214 -23.30 -7.25 2.82
C VAL A 214 -22.82 -6.08 3.66
N MET A 215 -23.29 -4.87 3.36
CA MET A 215 -22.78 -3.62 3.95
C MET A 215 -22.85 -3.59 5.48
N GLU A 216 -23.96 -4.05 6.07
CA GLU A 216 -24.21 -4.01 7.52
C GLU A 216 -23.25 -4.86 8.36
N GLN A 217 -22.61 -5.86 7.74
CA GLN A 217 -21.67 -6.73 8.44
C GLN A 217 -20.23 -6.22 8.42
N LEU A 218 -19.91 -5.26 7.54
CA LEU A 218 -18.54 -4.81 7.31
C LEU A 218 -18.03 -3.88 8.42
N ASP A 219 -16.82 -4.11 8.89
CA ASP A 219 -16.06 -3.20 9.74
C ASP A 219 -15.15 -2.30 8.89
N ILE A 220 -14.69 -2.83 7.76
CA ILE A 220 -13.86 -2.13 6.79
C ILE A 220 -14.45 -2.38 5.40
N LEU A 221 -14.54 -1.33 4.59
CA LEU A 221 -14.81 -1.40 3.17
C LEU A 221 -13.62 -0.86 2.41
N TYR A 222 -12.86 -1.74 1.77
CA TYR A 222 -11.72 -1.40 0.92
C TYR A 222 -12.15 -1.37 -0.54
N MET A 223 -12.36 -0.17 -1.07
CA MET A 223 -12.75 0.05 -2.46
C MET A 223 -11.53 0.06 -3.38
N THR A 224 -11.67 -0.50 -4.57
CA THR A 224 -10.64 -0.44 -5.62
C THR A 224 -11.24 -0.01 -6.95
N ARG A 225 -10.47 0.71 -7.75
CA ARG A 225 -10.88 1.04 -9.11
C ARG A 225 -10.65 -0.15 -10.06
N VAL A 226 -11.45 -0.24 -11.11
CA VAL A 226 -11.18 -1.13 -12.23
C VAL A 226 -10.02 -0.55 -13.04
N GLN A 227 -8.93 -1.32 -13.20
CA GLN A 227 -7.66 -0.84 -13.76
C GLN A 227 -7.66 -0.97 -15.28
N ARG A 228 -7.99 0.11 -16.01
CA ARG A 228 -8.04 0.12 -17.51
C ARG A 228 -6.77 -0.46 -18.13
N GLU A 229 -5.61 -0.14 -17.55
CA GLU A 229 -4.29 -0.55 -18.02
C GLU A 229 -4.04 -2.06 -17.98
N ARG A 230 -4.94 -2.84 -17.39
CA ARG A 230 -4.87 -4.30 -17.29
C ARG A 230 -5.79 -5.05 -18.27
N PHE A 231 -6.64 -4.33 -18.99
CA PHE A 231 -7.55 -4.93 -19.95
C PHE A 231 -6.94 -4.95 -21.34
N PHE A 232 -7.00 -6.11 -21.99
CA PHE A 232 -6.65 -6.25 -23.41
C PHE A 232 -7.76 -5.73 -24.34
N ASN A 233 -9.01 -5.81 -23.88
CA ASN A 233 -10.19 -5.37 -24.61
C ASN A 233 -10.84 -4.17 -23.91
N GLU A 234 -10.95 -3.06 -24.63
CA GLU A 234 -11.57 -1.84 -24.11
C GLU A 234 -13.07 -2.01 -23.82
N ALA A 235 -13.77 -2.86 -24.58
CA ALA A 235 -15.19 -3.13 -24.34
C ALA A 235 -15.44 -3.79 -22.97
N ASP A 236 -14.56 -4.68 -22.52
CA ASP A 236 -14.66 -5.31 -21.22
C ASP A 236 -14.42 -4.28 -20.10
N TYR A 237 -13.45 -3.40 -20.27
CA TYR A 237 -13.23 -2.30 -19.34
C TYR A 237 -14.46 -1.38 -19.24
N ILE A 238 -15.03 -0.96 -20.37
CA ILE A 238 -16.20 -0.07 -20.40
C ILE A 238 -17.39 -0.71 -19.70
N ARG A 239 -17.60 -2.02 -19.86
CA ARG A 239 -18.67 -2.77 -19.20
C ARG A 239 -18.49 -2.86 -17.69
N LEU A 240 -17.24 -2.97 -17.21
CA LEU A 240 -16.95 -3.25 -15.79
C LEU A 240 -16.59 -2.02 -14.97
N LYS A 241 -16.13 -0.94 -15.58
CA LYS A 241 -15.57 0.25 -14.88
C LYS A 241 -16.53 0.91 -13.89
N ASP A 242 -17.84 0.85 -14.16
CA ASP A 242 -18.88 1.50 -13.36
C ASP A 242 -19.72 0.48 -12.56
N THR A 243 -19.28 -0.75 -12.42
CA THR A 243 -20.03 -1.82 -11.71
C THR A 243 -20.26 -1.45 -10.25
N TYR A 244 -19.25 -0.86 -9.59
CA TYR A 244 -19.37 -0.45 -8.20
C TYR A 244 -19.08 1.04 -8.07
N VAL A 245 -20.11 1.80 -7.76
CA VAL A 245 -20.00 3.20 -7.38
C VAL A 245 -20.56 3.35 -5.97
N LEU A 246 -19.71 3.67 -5.02
CA LEU A 246 -20.11 3.92 -3.65
C LEU A 246 -20.73 5.32 -3.56
N THR A 247 -21.98 5.38 -3.07
CA THR A 247 -22.73 6.60 -2.84
C THR A 247 -23.23 6.66 -1.40
N GLU A 248 -23.68 7.81 -0.94
CA GLU A 248 -24.27 7.98 0.40
C GLU A 248 -25.46 7.04 0.65
N ASP A 249 -26.29 6.83 -0.37
CA ASP A 249 -27.46 5.93 -0.26
C ASP A 249 -27.05 4.50 0.07
N LYS A 250 -25.96 4.01 -0.49
CA LYS A 250 -25.42 2.68 -0.22
C LYS A 250 -24.86 2.54 1.19
N LEU A 251 -24.53 3.63 1.84
CA LEU A 251 -24.01 3.67 3.20
C LEU A 251 -25.08 3.72 4.29
N ARG A 252 -26.38 3.75 3.94
CA ARG A 252 -27.48 3.88 4.92
C ARG A 252 -27.51 2.74 5.93
N ASN A 253 -27.23 1.50 5.49
CA ASN A 253 -27.24 0.31 6.33
C ASN A 253 -25.83 -0.05 6.87
N ALA A 254 -24.83 0.76 6.58
CA ALA A 254 -23.48 0.51 7.08
C ALA A 254 -23.36 0.80 8.57
N LYS A 255 -22.44 0.12 9.23
CA LYS A 255 -22.08 0.42 10.63
C LYS A 255 -21.67 1.89 10.77
N GLN A 256 -21.96 2.49 11.92
CA GLN A 256 -21.58 3.87 12.21
C GLN A 256 -20.05 4.06 12.26
N ASP A 257 -19.34 3.01 12.64
CA ASP A 257 -17.88 2.95 12.75
C ASP A 257 -17.23 2.25 11.54
N LEU A 258 -17.95 2.07 10.41
CA LEU A 258 -17.36 1.54 9.18
C LEU A 258 -16.14 2.38 8.78
N CYS A 259 -15.04 1.73 8.43
CA CYS A 259 -13.86 2.41 7.88
C CYS A 259 -13.82 2.21 6.36
N ILE A 260 -14.07 3.29 5.58
CA ILE A 260 -14.02 3.26 4.12
C ILE A 260 -12.63 3.64 3.66
N MET A 261 -11.95 2.70 3.00
CA MET A 261 -10.57 2.83 2.54
C MET A 261 -10.47 2.74 1.02
N HIS A 262 -9.44 3.38 0.46
CA HIS A 262 -9.13 3.32 -0.97
C HIS A 262 -7.64 3.65 -1.19
N PRO A 263 -6.89 2.87 -2.00
CA PRO A 263 -5.46 3.12 -2.22
C PRO A 263 -5.17 4.34 -3.10
N LEU A 264 -6.21 4.94 -3.70
CA LEU A 264 -6.14 6.04 -4.65
C LEU A 264 -5.17 5.78 -5.85
N PRO A 265 -5.39 6.38 -7.03
CA PRO A 265 -6.44 7.36 -7.31
C PRO A 265 -7.81 6.71 -7.48
N ARG A 266 -8.85 7.38 -7.03
CA ARG A 266 -10.20 7.04 -7.47
C ARG A 266 -10.52 7.76 -8.78
N VAL A 267 -11.44 7.21 -9.54
CA VAL A 267 -12.02 7.82 -10.75
C VAL A 267 -13.49 8.15 -10.47
N ASN A 268 -14.34 7.13 -10.40
CA ASN A 268 -15.79 7.26 -10.18
C ASN A 268 -16.34 6.20 -9.19
N GLU A 269 -15.52 5.27 -8.75
CA GLU A 269 -15.92 4.18 -7.85
C GLU A 269 -16.30 4.63 -6.43
N ILE A 270 -15.98 5.86 -6.06
CA ILE A 270 -16.51 6.54 -4.86
C ILE A 270 -16.99 7.92 -5.29
N SER A 271 -18.28 8.21 -5.03
CA SER A 271 -18.85 9.53 -5.27
C SER A 271 -18.15 10.60 -4.41
N VAL A 272 -18.00 11.81 -4.95
CA VAL A 272 -17.42 12.94 -4.21
C VAL A 272 -18.24 13.28 -2.97
N SER A 273 -19.55 13.06 -2.99
CA SER A 273 -20.44 13.26 -1.83
C SER A 273 -20.06 12.43 -0.61
N VAL A 274 -19.40 11.28 -0.80
CA VAL A 274 -18.91 10.42 0.30
C VAL A 274 -17.70 11.03 1.02
N ASP A 275 -17.03 12.04 0.45
CA ASP A 275 -15.82 12.62 1.06
C ASP A 275 -16.09 13.29 2.42
N ASP A 276 -17.31 13.79 2.63
CA ASP A 276 -17.73 14.44 3.88
C ASP A 276 -18.32 13.45 4.90
N ASP A 277 -18.46 12.17 4.54
CA ASP A 277 -18.89 11.14 5.47
C ASP A 277 -17.77 10.86 6.49
N PRO A 278 -18.03 10.87 7.81
CA PRO A 278 -17.01 10.65 8.84
C PRO A 278 -16.34 9.28 8.73
N ARG A 279 -16.97 8.31 8.06
CA ARG A 279 -16.46 6.96 7.78
C ARG A 279 -15.45 6.92 6.62
N ALA A 280 -15.35 8.00 5.81
CA ALA A 280 -14.40 8.11 4.70
C ALA A 280 -12.97 8.31 5.21
N CYS A 281 -12.17 7.24 5.21
CA CYS A 281 -10.82 7.23 5.76
C CYS A 281 -9.71 7.34 4.72
N TYR A 282 -10.00 7.32 3.42
CA TYR A 282 -9.01 7.23 2.35
C TYR A 282 -8.06 8.44 2.25
N PHE A 283 -8.45 9.64 2.69
CA PHE A 283 -7.50 10.76 2.79
C PHE A 283 -6.68 10.72 4.08
N LYS A 284 -7.25 10.24 5.20
CA LYS A 284 -6.48 9.92 6.41
C LYS A 284 -5.45 8.84 6.12
N GLN A 285 -5.81 7.83 5.33
CA GLN A 285 -4.94 6.74 4.87
C GLN A 285 -3.71 7.29 4.10
N VAL A 286 -3.87 8.32 3.27
CA VAL A 286 -2.74 9.01 2.61
C VAL A 286 -1.81 9.65 3.64
N LEU A 287 -2.36 10.35 4.63
CA LEU A 287 -1.59 11.00 5.69
C LEU A 287 -0.87 9.96 6.56
N TYR A 288 -1.55 8.91 6.97
CA TYR A 288 -0.96 7.81 7.76
C TYR A 288 0.13 7.08 6.97
N GLY A 289 -0.03 6.99 5.66
CA GLY A 289 1.00 6.49 4.76
C GLY A 289 2.32 7.26 4.85
N LYS A 290 2.31 8.56 5.11
CA LYS A 290 3.52 9.35 5.35
C LYS A 290 4.17 8.95 6.68
N TYR A 291 3.41 8.88 7.75
CA TYR A 291 3.95 8.57 9.08
C TYR A 291 4.53 7.16 9.18
N ILE A 292 3.88 6.17 8.61
CA ILE A 292 4.42 4.81 8.61
C ILE A 292 5.69 4.68 7.73
N ARG A 293 5.81 5.50 6.66
CA ARG A 293 7.05 5.59 5.89
C ARG A 293 8.17 6.26 6.67
N MET A 294 7.86 7.25 7.52
CA MET A 294 8.85 7.81 8.45
C MET A 294 9.38 6.73 9.39
N ALA A 295 8.51 5.97 10.04
CA ALA A 295 8.88 4.86 10.92
C ALA A 295 9.74 3.81 10.19
N LEU A 296 9.35 3.43 8.96
CA LEU A 296 10.08 2.47 8.15
C LEU A 296 11.48 2.96 7.77
N ILE A 297 11.62 4.22 7.36
CA ILE A 297 12.91 4.84 7.03
C ILE A 297 13.83 4.79 8.26
N LEU A 298 13.34 5.17 9.43
CA LEU A 298 14.11 5.13 10.68
C LEU A 298 14.59 3.72 11.01
N LYS A 299 13.69 2.73 10.98
CA LYS A 299 14.02 1.32 11.26
C LYS A 299 15.12 0.82 10.33
N LEU A 300 14.98 1.00 9.03
CA LEU A 300 15.95 0.48 8.06
C LEU A 300 17.30 1.20 8.12
N LEU A 301 17.33 2.51 8.40
CA LEU A 301 18.57 3.26 8.59
C LEU A 301 19.28 2.87 9.88
N GLU A 302 18.57 2.50 10.93
CA GLU A 302 19.13 2.00 12.17
C GLU A 302 19.76 0.62 12.00
N GLU A 303 19.03 -0.31 11.38
CA GLU A 303 19.49 -1.66 11.07
C GLU A 303 20.69 -1.67 10.10
N ALA A 304 20.82 -0.64 9.24
CA ALA A 304 21.98 -0.53 8.33
C ALA A 304 23.28 -0.07 9.04
N LYS A 305 23.20 0.43 10.27
CA LYS A 305 24.37 0.82 11.08
C LYS A 305 24.92 -0.34 11.92
N ALA A 306 24.07 -1.33 12.23
CA ALA A 306 24.43 -2.55 12.95
C ALA A 306 25.16 -3.54 12.04
#